data_0bcb1e7106a9fcd5d967a74132131bf6
#
_entry.id   0bcb1e7106a9fcd5d967a74132131bf6
#
_cell.length_a   1.000
_cell.length_b   1.000
_cell.length_c   1.000
_cell.angle_alpha   90.00
_cell.angle_beta   90.00
_cell.angle_gamma   90.00
#
_symmetry.space_group_name_H-M   'P 1'
#
loop_
_entity.id
_entity.type
_entity.pdbx_description
1 polymer ?
#
loop_
_entity_poly.entity_id
_entity_poly.type
_entity_poly.pdbx_seq_one_letter_code
_entity_poly.pdbx_strand_id
1 'polypeptide(L)'
;GIRRAAMAPVIPTTGGRAVLIDCGANAECTPEYLLQFAYMGSYYARTMLGIAAPRVGLLSNGTEDHKGSELQHETFPLLKAADAAGRIRFVGNVEASQVFSGDVDVAVTDGFTGNVLLKGIEGSIKYMTRQLKGIFMKNFKTKMAALAIKDEFHALKASLDPNEVGGTAMLGISKPVIKAHGS
;
A
#
# COMPACT_ATOMS: atom_id res chain seq x y z
N GLY A 1 9.50 6.69 -22.13
CA GLY A 1 9.28 7.52 -20.94
C GLY A 1 8.05 7.07 -20.16
N ILE A 2 7.87 7.56 -18.93
CA ILE A 2 6.70 7.29 -18.10
C ILE A 2 5.49 7.96 -18.75
N ARG A 3 4.39 7.20 -18.91
CA ARG A 3 3.18 7.71 -19.59
C ARG A 3 2.18 8.31 -18.62
N ARG A 4 2.11 7.79 -17.38
CA ARG A 4 1.18 8.26 -16.36
C ARG A 4 1.88 8.40 -15.02
N ALA A 5 1.61 9.50 -14.35
CA ALA A 5 1.94 9.65 -12.94
C ALA A 5 1.02 8.77 -12.09
N ALA A 6 1.51 8.28 -10.97
CA ALA A 6 0.76 7.46 -10.04
C ALA A 6 0.93 7.93 -8.60
N MET A 7 -0.11 7.81 -7.79
CA MET A 7 -0.06 8.07 -6.36
C MET A 7 0.40 6.81 -5.63
N ALA A 8 1.45 6.94 -4.82
CA ALA A 8 2.11 5.84 -4.15
C ALA A 8 2.19 6.07 -2.62
N PRO A 9 1.08 5.90 -1.88
CA PRO A 9 1.12 5.89 -0.43
C PRO A 9 1.96 4.73 0.08
N VAL A 10 2.67 4.98 1.19
CA VAL A 10 3.34 3.94 1.96
C VAL A 10 2.40 3.51 3.07
N ILE A 11 2.13 2.21 3.14
CA ILE A 11 1.24 1.62 4.14
C ILE A 11 2.03 0.77 5.13
N PRO A 12 1.65 0.75 6.42
CA PRO A 12 2.28 -0.09 7.43
C PRO A 12 1.93 -1.56 7.18
N THR A 13 2.90 -2.44 7.44
CA THR A 13 2.74 -3.89 7.37
C THR A 13 3.28 -4.56 8.64
N THR A 14 2.99 -5.84 8.83
CA THR A 14 3.58 -6.60 9.91
C THR A 14 5.09 -6.74 9.68
N GLY A 15 5.88 -5.95 10.34
CA GLY A 15 7.34 -5.98 10.25
C GLY A 15 7.97 -4.96 9.30
N GLY A 16 7.19 -4.01 8.76
CA GLY A 16 7.75 -2.98 7.91
C GLY A 16 6.74 -2.08 7.23
N ARG A 17 7.00 -1.77 5.98
CA ARG A 17 6.21 -0.88 5.13
C ARG A 17 6.13 -1.42 3.71
N ALA A 18 5.01 -1.17 3.03
CA ALA A 18 4.84 -1.48 1.62
C ALA A 18 4.36 -0.24 0.84
N VAL A 19 4.66 -0.18 -0.44
CA VAL A 19 4.17 0.83 -1.37
C VAL A 19 2.93 0.29 -2.06
N LEU A 20 1.80 1.01 -1.97
CA LEU A 20 0.61 0.73 -2.77
C LEU A 20 0.59 1.70 -3.96
N ILE A 21 0.55 1.20 -5.19
CA ILE A 21 0.61 2.01 -6.41
C ILE A 21 -0.24 1.39 -7.54
N ASP A 22 -1.19 2.09 -8.16
CA ASP A 22 -1.65 3.46 -8.00
C ASP A 22 -2.76 3.55 -6.95
N CYS A 23 -2.94 4.73 -6.39
CA CYS A 23 -3.93 4.98 -5.36
C CYS A 23 -4.71 6.27 -5.60
N GLY A 24 -5.46 6.30 -6.72
CA GLY A 24 -6.41 7.36 -7.04
C GLY A 24 -5.96 8.40 -8.08
N ALA A 25 -4.82 8.24 -8.75
CA ALA A 25 -4.43 9.11 -9.85
C ALA A 25 -5.05 8.67 -11.19
N ASN A 26 -5.17 7.36 -11.43
CA ASN A 26 -5.71 6.80 -12.67
C ASN A 26 -6.79 5.75 -12.34
N ALA A 27 -8.06 6.11 -12.48
CA ALA A 27 -9.16 5.19 -12.19
C ALA A 27 -9.17 3.98 -13.13
N GLU A 28 -8.87 4.22 -14.40
CA GLU A 28 -8.72 3.19 -15.44
C GLU A 28 -7.27 3.11 -15.88
N CYS A 29 -6.76 1.91 -16.01
CA CYS A 29 -5.38 1.64 -16.40
C CYS A 29 -5.30 0.64 -17.55
N THR A 30 -4.18 0.69 -18.26
CA THR A 30 -3.77 -0.35 -19.21
C THR A 30 -2.69 -1.23 -18.58
N PRO A 31 -2.44 -2.44 -19.11
CA PRO A 31 -1.36 -3.31 -18.64
C PRO A 31 0.02 -2.63 -18.63
N GLU A 32 0.29 -1.77 -19.63
CA GLU A 32 1.55 -1.02 -19.70
C GLU A 32 1.67 0.01 -18.57
N TYR A 33 0.55 0.60 -18.10
CA TYR A 33 0.60 1.51 -16.96
C TYR A 33 0.96 0.75 -15.70
N LEU A 34 0.34 -0.41 -15.45
CA LEU A 34 0.65 -1.25 -14.29
C LEU A 34 2.11 -1.73 -14.31
N LEU A 35 2.64 -2.09 -15.49
CA LEU A 35 4.06 -2.41 -15.64
C LEU A 35 4.95 -1.21 -15.26
N GLN A 36 4.61 0.00 -15.70
CA GLN A 36 5.36 1.20 -15.32
C GLN A 36 5.23 1.50 -13.82
N PHE A 37 4.06 1.26 -13.22
CA PHE A 37 3.85 1.41 -11.78
C PHE A 37 4.71 0.41 -11.00
N ALA A 38 4.87 -0.81 -11.48
CA ALA A 38 5.78 -1.79 -10.89
C ALA A 38 7.23 -1.29 -10.87
N TYR A 39 7.71 -0.72 -11.97
CA TYR A 39 9.05 -0.12 -12.02
C TYR A 39 9.18 1.07 -11.06
N MET A 40 8.21 1.99 -11.07
CA MET A 40 8.24 3.17 -10.21
C MET A 40 8.14 2.80 -8.73
N GLY A 41 7.25 1.89 -8.37
CA GLY A 41 7.08 1.41 -7.00
C GLY A 41 8.33 0.67 -6.50
N SER A 42 8.92 -0.19 -7.33
CA SER A 42 10.17 -0.89 -7.02
C SER A 42 11.33 0.08 -6.80
N TYR A 43 11.47 1.08 -7.67
CA TYR A 43 12.50 2.12 -7.50
C TYR A 43 12.28 2.92 -6.22
N TYR A 44 11.04 3.33 -5.95
CA TYR A 44 10.69 4.09 -4.74
C TYR A 44 10.93 3.28 -3.46
N ALA A 45 10.52 2.02 -3.42
CA ALA A 45 10.78 1.13 -2.28
C ALA A 45 12.28 0.95 -2.02
N ARG A 46 13.08 0.85 -3.08
CA ARG A 46 14.54 0.75 -2.97
C ARG A 46 15.18 2.02 -2.44
N THR A 47 14.80 3.17 -2.96
CA THR A 47 15.46 4.44 -2.66
C THR A 47 14.95 5.09 -1.37
N MET A 48 13.66 4.98 -1.09
CA MET A 48 13.02 5.66 0.04
C MET A 48 12.80 4.76 1.25
N LEU A 49 12.56 3.47 1.03
CA LEU A 49 12.36 2.51 2.12
C LEU A 49 13.60 1.65 2.42
N GLY A 50 14.65 1.75 1.60
CA GLY A 50 15.91 1.01 1.79
C GLY A 50 15.80 -0.49 1.48
N ILE A 51 14.78 -0.93 0.76
CA ILE A 51 14.56 -2.35 0.45
C ILE A 51 15.36 -2.72 -0.80
N ALA A 52 16.46 -3.45 -0.64
CA ALA A 52 17.41 -3.71 -1.73
C ALA A 52 16.80 -4.43 -2.93
N ALA A 53 15.91 -5.40 -2.71
CA ALA A 53 15.25 -6.20 -3.74
C ALA A 53 13.74 -6.28 -3.47
N PRO A 54 12.97 -5.20 -3.74
CA PRO A 54 11.55 -5.14 -3.40
C PRO A 54 10.74 -6.22 -4.11
N ARG A 55 9.93 -6.94 -3.36
CA ARG A 55 8.98 -7.93 -3.86
C ARG A 55 7.76 -7.20 -4.41
N VAL A 56 7.51 -7.36 -5.72
CA VAL A 56 6.40 -6.71 -6.42
C VAL A 56 5.27 -7.71 -6.61
N GLY A 57 4.10 -7.42 -6.07
CA GLY A 57 2.87 -8.19 -6.26
C GLY A 57 1.85 -7.44 -7.10
N LEU A 58 1.11 -8.16 -7.94
CA LEU A 58 -0.05 -7.63 -8.66
C LEU A 58 -1.30 -7.86 -7.81
N LEU A 59 -1.95 -6.78 -7.37
CA LEU A 59 -3.14 -6.87 -6.54
C LEU A 59 -4.28 -7.53 -7.30
N SER A 60 -4.84 -8.59 -6.72
CA SER A 60 -5.88 -9.42 -7.32
C SER A 60 -6.85 -9.96 -6.24
N ASN A 61 -7.88 -10.67 -6.67
CA ASN A 61 -8.86 -11.35 -5.83
C ASN A 61 -8.48 -12.80 -5.48
N GLY A 62 -7.25 -13.19 -5.75
CA GLY A 62 -6.67 -14.51 -5.46
C GLY A 62 -5.23 -14.56 -5.90
N THR A 63 -4.47 -15.53 -5.40
CA THR A 63 -3.03 -15.66 -5.62
C THR A 63 -2.66 -16.44 -6.88
N GLU A 64 -3.60 -17.19 -7.44
CA GLU A 64 -3.36 -18.01 -8.63
C GLU A 64 -3.18 -17.14 -9.89
N ASP A 65 -2.33 -17.57 -10.81
CA ASP A 65 -1.95 -16.83 -12.02
C ASP A 65 -3.14 -16.41 -12.90
N HIS A 66 -4.25 -17.18 -12.85
CA HIS A 66 -5.48 -16.94 -13.60
C HIS A 66 -6.53 -16.09 -12.88
N LYS A 67 -6.23 -15.57 -11.67
CA LYS A 67 -7.15 -14.71 -10.91
C LYS A 67 -7.06 -13.25 -11.36
N GLY A 68 -8.14 -12.53 -11.11
CA GLY A 68 -8.25 -11.11 -11.44
C GLY A 68 -9.23 -10.84 -12.60
N SER A 69 -9.29 -9.58 -13.01
CA SER A 69 -10.01 -9.12 -14.18
C SER A 69 -9.14 -9.23 -15.44
N GLU A 70 -9.67 -8.83 -16.58
CA GLU A 70 -8.91 -8.76 -17.84
C GLU A 70 -7.61 -7.95 -17.68
N LEU A 71 -7.65 -6.83 -16.94
CA LEU A 71 -6.47 -6.02 -16.68
C LEU A 71 -5.35 -6.81 -15.96
N GLN A 72 -5.69 -7.62 -14.94
CA GLN A 72 -4.70 -8.47 -14.26
C GLN A 72 -4.17 -9.57 -15.20
N HIS A 73 -5.05 -10.23 -15.95
CA HIS A 73 -4.66 -11.29 -16.89
C HIS A 73 -3.68 -10.78 -17.96
N GLU A 74 -3.90 -9.58 -18.48
CA GLU A 74 -3.00 -8.97 -19.47
C GLU A 74 -1.71 -8.39 -18.84
N THR A 75 -1.77 -7.92 -17.60
CA THR A 75 -0.62 -7.35 -16.88
C THR A 75 0.35 -8.43 -16.40
N PHE A 76 -0.17 -9.56 -15.93
CA PHE A 76 0.62 -10.63 -15.32
C PHE A 76 1.78 -11.11 -16.20
N PRO A 77 1.58 -11.44 -17.50
CA PRO A 77 2.68 -11.85 -18.36
C PRO A 77 3.74 -10.76 -18.59
N LEU A 78 3.34 -9.48 -18.58
CA LEU A 78 4.28 -8.36 -18.71
C LEU A 78 5.19 -8.25 -17.47
N LEU A 79 4.62 -8.40 -16.27
CA LEU A 79 5.39 -8.39 -15.03
C LEU A 79 6.32 -9.59 -14.93
N LYS A 80 5.84 -10.77 -15.34
CA LYS A 80 6.65 -11.99 -15.39
C LYS A 80 7.82 -11.88 -16.36
N ALA A 81 7.62 -11.25 -17.52
CA ALA A 81 8.69 -10.96 -18.48
C ALA A 81 9.70 -9.95 -17.93
N ALA A 82 9.23 -8.94 -17.19
CA ALA A 82 10.10 -7.96 -16.53
C ALA A 82 10.95 -8.59 -15.41
N ASP A 83 10.41 -9.55 -14.68
CA ASP A 83 11.12 -10.34 -13.67
C ASP A 83 12.21 -11.20 -14.32
N ALA A 84 11.84 -11.97 -15.36
CA ALA A 84 12.78 -12.79 -16.12
C ALA A 84 13.94 -11.97 -16.73
N ALA A 85 13.68 -10.69 -17.04
CA ALA A 85 14.71 -9.75 -17.53
C ALA A 85 15.52 -9.10 -16.38
N GLY A 86 15.30 -9.48 -15.13
CA GLY A 86 15.98 -8.95 -13.94
C GLY A 86 15.68 -7.48 -13.63
N ARG A 87 14.56 -6.94 -14.14
CA ARG A 87 14.20 -5.53 -13.95
C ARG A 87 13.43 -5.26 -12.68
N ILE A 88 12.64 -6.21 -12.22
CA ILE A 88 11.90 -6.21 -10.95
C ILE A 88 11.98 -7.61 -10.33
N ARG A 89 11.53 -7.77 -9.09
CA ARG A 89 11.30 -9.06 -8.45
C ARG A 89 9.79 -9.27 -8.33
N PHE A 90 9.18 -9.87 -9.33
CA PHE A 90 7.75 -10.14 -9.34
C PHE A 90 7.43 -11.45 -8.60
N VAL A 91 6.49 -11.39 -7.65
CA VAL A 91 6.12 -12.54 -6.81
C VAL A 91 4.74 -13.13 -7.15
N GLY A 92 4.10 -12.63 -8.21
CA GLY A 92 2.79 -13.11 -8.67
C GLY A 92 1.63 -12.24 -8.22
N ASN A 93 0.41 -12.78 -8.34
CA ASN A 93 -0.79 -12.16 -7.79
C ASN A 93 -0.78 -12.19 -6.27
N VAL A 94 -1.32 -11.13 -5.65
CA VAL A 94 -1.42 -11.01 -4.20
C VAL A 94 -2.79 -10.48 -3.80
N GLU A 95 -3.31 -10.98 -2.70
CA GLU A 95 -4.52 -10.45 -2.08
C GLU A 95 -4.18 -9.26 -1.15
N ALA A 96 -5.18 -8.44 -0.85
CA ALA A 96 -5.03 -7.31 0.05
C ALA A 96 -4.49 -7.70 1.43
N SER A 97 -4.86 -8.86 1.96
CA SER A 97 -4.36 -9.40 3.22
C SER A 97 -2.84 -9.62 3.22
N GLN A 98 -2.28 -10.09 2.10
CA GLN A 98 -0.84 -10.34 1.95
C GLN A 98 -0.02 -9.05 1.87
N VAL A 99 -0.64 -7.94 1.44
CA VAL A 99 0.03 -6.63 1.48
C VAL A 99 0.30 -6.22 2.93
N PHE A 100 -0.65 -6.51 3.86
CA PHE A 100 -0.50 -6.18 5.28
C PHE A 100 0.37 -7.16 6.06
N SER A 101 0.42 -8.44 5.65
CA SER A 101 1.30 -9.43 6.29
C SER A 101 2.78 -9.16 6.04
N GLY A 102 3.13 -8.34 5.05
CA GLY A 102 4.50 -8.05 4.66
C GLY A 102 5.08 -9.06 3.68
N ASP A 103 4.21 -9.78 2.96
CA ASP A 103 4.64 -10.72 1.92
C ASP A 103 5.13 -10.01 0.65
N VAL A 104 4.69 -8.76 0.45
CA VAL A 104 5.12 -7.89 -0.64
C VAL A 104 5.57 -6.53 -0.14
N ASP A 105 6.46 -5.90 -0.89
CA ASP A 105 7.01 -4.58 -0.60
C ASP A 105 6.40 -3.51 -1.52
N VAL A 106 5.84 -3.94 -2.66
CA VAL A 106 5.13 -3.10 -3.64
C VAL A 106 3.89 -3.83 -4.11
N ALA A 107 2.72 -3.28 -3.87
CA ALA A 107 1.45 -3.77 -4.40
C ALA A 107 1.02 -2.87 -5.57
N VAL A 108 0.95 -3.45 -6.76
CA VAL A 108 0.59 -2.77 -8.00
C VAL A 108 -0.87 -2.98 -8.31
N THR A 109 -1.58 -1.89 -8.63
CA THR A 109 -3.00 -1.92 -8.98
C THR A 109 -3.40 -0.69 -9.81
N ASP A 110 -4.61 -0.64 -10.32
CA ASP A 110 -5.23 0.58 -10.83
C ASP A 110 -5.59 1.54 -9.69
N GLY A 111 -5.79 2.82 -10.01
CA GLY A 111 -6.03 3.84 -9.01
C GLY A 111 -7.40 3.74 -8.33
N PHE A 112 -8.41 3.14 -8.98
CA PHE A 112 -9.72 2.92 -8.35
C PHE A 112 -9.60 1.85 -7.26
N THR A 113 -9.09 0.68 -7.60
CA THR A 113 -8.92 -0.45 -6.68
C THR A 113 -8.00 -0.06 -5.52
N GLY A 114 -6.87 0.60 -5.80
CA GLY A 114 -5.94 1.05 -4.77
C GLY A 114 -6.55 2.09 -3.83
N ASN A 115 -7.35 3.03 -4.35
CA ASN A 115 -8.03 4.02 -3.52
C ASN A 115 -9.13 3.38 -2.64
N VAL A 116 -9.91 2.44 -3.19
CA VAL A 116 -10.91 1.69 -2.42
C VAL A 116 -10.24 0.92 -1.28
N LEU A 117 -9.14 0.24 -1.56
CA LEU A 117 -8.36 -0.48 -0.54
C LEU A 117 -7.86 0.49 0.54
N LEU A 118 -7.21 1.60 0.16
CA LEU A 118 -6.69 2.59 1.12
C LEU A 118 -7.80 3.17 1.99
N LYS A 119 -8.93 3.55 1.40
CA LYS A 119 -10.07 4.09 2.15
C LYS A 119 -10.74 3.05 3.04
N GLY A 120 -10.77 1.79 2.63
CA GLY A 120 -11.20 0.65 3.44
C GLY A 120 -10.33 0.49 4.69
N ILE A 121 -9.01 0.57 4.53
CA ILE A 121 -8.04 0.51 5.64
C ILE A 121 -8.23 1.67 6.60
N GLU A 122 -8.24 2.91 6.10
CA GLU A 122 -8.45 4.10 6.90
C GLU A 122 -9.76 4.02 7.72
N GLY A 123 -10.84 3.57 7.07
CA GLY A 123 -12.14 3.35 7.72
C GLY A 123 -12.09 2.29 8.80
N SER A 124 -11.43 1.16 8.53
CA SER A 124 -11.28 0.05 9.48
C SER A 124 -10.48 0.45 10.71
N ILE A 125 -9.37 1.18 10.52
CA ILE A 125 -8.55 1.69 11.63
C ILE A 125 -9.36 2.67 12.48
N LYS A 126 -10.09 3.60 11.87
CA LYS A 126 -10.96 4.55 12.59
C LYS A 126 -12.06 3.83 13.38
N TYR A 127 -12.69 2.81 12.77
CA TYR A 127 -13.70 2.00 13.42
C TYR A 127 -13.13 1.26 14.65
N MET A 128 -12.04 0.53 14.47
CA MET A 128 -11.37 -0.22 15.56
C MET A 128 -10.93 0.71 16.69
N THR A 129 -10.33 1.85 16.39
CA THR A 129 -9.91 2.84 17.38
C THR A 129 -11.11 3.35 18.19
N ARG A 130 -12.26 3.60 17.54
CA ARG A 130 -13.49 4.01 18.23
C ARG A 130 -14.02 2.91 19.17
N GLN A 131 -14.03 1.65 18.72
CA GLN A 131 -14.46 0.53 19.55
C GLN A 131 -13.55 0.36 20.77
N LEU A 132 -12.25 0.38 20.59
CA LEU A 132 -11.26 0.30 21.68
C LEU A 132 -11.43 1.45 22.69
N LYS A 133 -11.62 2.68 22.20
CA LYS A 133 -11.93 3.81 23.09
C LYS A 133 -13.20 3.58 23.92
N GLY A 134 -14.25 3.03 23.31
CA GLY A 134 -15.49 2.68 24.04
C GLY A 134 -15.25 1.65 25.14
N ILE A 135 -14.44 0.63 24.88
CA ILE A 135 -14.06 -0.40 25.86
C ILE A 135 -13.28 0.24 27.03
N PHE A 136 -12.27 1.05 26.73
CA PHE A 136 -11.44 1.68 27.75
C PHE A 136 -12.20 2.69 28.61
N MET A 137 -13.21 3.36 28.06
CA MET A 137 -13.99 4.36 28.78
C MET A 137 -15.17 3.78 29.56
N LYS A 138 -15.38 2.45 29.56
CA LYS A 138 -16.56 1.77 30.12
C LYS A 138 -16.69 1.91 31.64
N ASN A 139 -15.60 1.78 32.39
CA ASN A 139 -15.60 1.85 33.85
C ASN A 139 -14.24 2.31 34.40
N PHE A 140 -14.14 2.46 35.74
CA PHE A 140 -12.92 2.93 36.38
C PHE A 140 -11.72 2.00 36.16
N LYS A 141 -11.92 0.67 36.22
CA LYS A 141 -10.83 -0.30 36.00
C LYS A 141 -10.28 -0.22 34.59
N THR A 142 -11.15 -0.15 33.58
CA THR A 142 -10.71 -0.04 32.17
C THR A 142 -10.04 1.30 31.87
N LYS A 143 -10.47 2.40 32.52
CA LYS A 143 -9.79 3.70 32.42
C LYS A 143 -8.38 3.66 32.98
N MET A 144 -8.19 3.00 34.13
CA MET A 144 -6.85 2.82 34.72
C MET A 144 -5.95 1.97 33.83
N ALA A 145 -6.49 0.88 33.24
CA ALA A 145 -5.76 0.08 32.27
C ALA A 145 -5.34 0.91 31.03
N ALA A 146 -6.25 1.74 30.51
CA ALA A 146 -5.93 2.65 29.40
C ALA A 146 -4.81 3.64 29.72
N LEU A 147 -4.76 4.14 30.96
CA LEU A 147 -3.67 5.03 31.41
C LEU A 147 -2.34 4.28 31.45
N ALA A 148 -2.34 3.03 31.90
CA ALA A 148 -1.14 2.21 32.00
C ALA A 148 -0.51 1.86 30.62
N ILE A 149 -1.31 1.80 29.54
CA ILE A 149 -0.85 1.46 28.19
C ILE A 149 -0.91 2.65 27.22
N LYS A 150 -1.04 3.86 27.75
CA LYS A 150 -1.28 5.08 26.93
C LYS A 150 -0.18 5.30 25.90
N ASP A 151 1.07 5.15 26.29
CA ASP A 151 2.23 5.44 25.45
C ASP A 151 2.36 4.40 24.34
N GLU A 152 2.15 3.11 24.63
CA GLU A 152 2.12 2.03 23.67
C GLU A 152 0.98 2.19 22.66
N PHE A 153 -0.19 2.65 23.14
CA PHE A 153 -1.33 2.92 22.28
C PHE A 153 -1.09 4.12 21.36
N HIS A 154 -0.41 5.17 21.84
CA HIS A 154 0.01 6.29 21.00
C HIS A 154 1.03 5.86 19.95
N ALA A 155 2.01 5.05 20.32
CA ALA A 155 3.01 4.49 19.39
C ALA A 155 2.35 3.64 18.30
N LEU A 156 1.41 2.78 18.68
CA LEU A 156 0.63 1.98 17.72
C LEU A 156 -0.17 2.87 16.78
N LYS A 157 -0.87 3.88 17.30
CA LYS A 157 -1.65 4.80 16.47
C LYS A 157 -0.76 5.55 15.46
N ALA A 158 0.39 6.03 15.89
CA ALA A 158 1.37 6.68 15.02
C ALA A 158 1.88 5.73 13.93
N SER A 159 2.20 4.48 14.26
CA SER A 159 2.66 3.49 13.28
C SER A 159 1.60 3.14 12.22
N LEU A 160 0.32 3.32 12.53
CA LEU A 160 -0.81 3.05 11.63
C LEU A 160 -1.22 4.28 10.80
N ASP A 161 -0.65 5.46 11.05
CA ASP A 161 -1.00 6.68 10.32
C ASP A 161 -0.17 6.78 9.02
N PRO A 162 -0.80 6.69 7.84
CA PRO A 162 -0.09 6.82 6.57
C PRO A 162 0.57 8.21 6.39
N ASN A 163 0.11 9.23 7.13
CA ASN A 163 0.63 10.59 7.03
C ASN A 163 1.95 10.78 7.81
N GLU A 164 2.25 9.93 8.78
CA GLU A 164 3.54 9.97 9.50
C GLU A 164 4.74 9.65 8.61
N VAL A 165 4.51 9.07 7.43
CA VAL A 165 5.56 8.80 6.43
C VAL A 165 5.82 9.97 5.49
N GLY A 166 5.21 11.14 5.74
CA GLY A 166 5.46 12.36 4.95
C GLY A 166 4.47 12.59 3.79
N GLY A 167 3.28 11.98 3.84
CA GLY A 167 2.25 12.14 2.81
C GLY A 167 2.40 11.15 1.64
N THR A 168 1.47 11.23 0.66
CA THR A 168 1.47 10.35 -0.52
C THR A 168 2.31 10.96 -1.62
N ALA A 169 3.38 10.27 -2.02
CA ALA A 169 4.23 10.69 -3.14
C ALA A 169 3.51 10.49 -4.47
N MET A 170 3.61 11.47 -5.37
CA MET A 170 3.25 11.32 -6.78
C MET A 170 4.52 10.93 -7.56
N LEU A 171 4.53 9.74 -8.11
CA LEU A 171 5.63 9.21 -8.90
C LEU A 171 5.41 9.42 -10.41
N GLY A 172 6.49 9.44 -11.18
CA GLY A 172 6.40 9.58 -12.63
C GLY A 172 6.30 11.01 -13.16
N ILE A 173 6.61 12.00 -12.32
CA ILE A 173 6.64 13.42 -12.67
C ILE A 173 8.05 14.00 -12.49
N SER A 174 8.35 15.09 -13.20
CA SER A 174 9.70 15.70 -13.24
C SER A 174 10.04 16.50 -11.97
N LYS A 175 9.05 16.86 -11.15
CA LYS A 175 9.25 17.57 -9.88
C LYS A 175 8.58 16.79 -8.75
N PRO A 176 9.16 16.76 -7.54
CA PRO A 176 8.54 16.07 -6.42
C PRO A 176 7.21 16.74 -6.06
N VAL A 177 6.14 15.96 -6.03
CA VAL A 177 4.83 16.37 -5.53
C VAL A 177 4.41 15.37 -4.45
N ILE A 178 4.07 15.90 -3.29
CA ILE A 178 3.56 15.13 -2.16
C ILE A 178 2.17 15.65 -1.85
N LYS A 179 1.19 14.76 -1.89
CA LYS A 179 -0.18 15.06 -1.45
C LYS A 179 -0.25 14.90 0.06
N ALA A 180 -0.36 16.01 0.78
CA ALA A 180 -0.74 16.00 2.19
C ALA A 180 -2.25 15.93 2.30
N HIS A 181 -2.76 15.10 3.22
CA HIS A 181 -4.17 15.15 3.59
C HIS A 181 -4.38 16.38 4.51
N GLY A 182 -5.33 17.23 4.13
CA GLY A 182 -5.85 18.23 5.05
C GLY A 182 -6.53 17.55 6.25
N SER A 183 -6.24 18.03 7.44
CA SER A 183 -6.85 17.65 8.71
C SER A 183 -8.37 17.89 8.72
#